data_cdfaffc44ca1985ab6bdc13a9673064d
#
_entry.id   cdfaffc44ca1985ab6bdc13a9673064d
#
_cell.length_a   1.000
_cell.length_b   1.000
_cell.length_c   1.000
_cell.angle_alpha   90.00
_cell.angle_beta   90.00
_cell.angle_gamma   90.00
#
_symmetry.space_group_name_H-M   'P 1'
#
loop_
_entity.id
_entity.type
_entity.pdbx_description
1 polymer ?
#
loop_
_entity_poly.entity_id
_entity_poly.type
_entity_poly.pdbx_seq_one_letter_code
_entity_poly.pdbx_strand_id
1 'polypeptide(L)'
;MRLHHFFMFLLLGFIFDHALADETQLKKTIQTHFPGTEIESLRKTPYMGLYEVVIGGEILYTDEKAEYFFVGHVVDAKTRVSLTSERMQQLRDARRIAIDTLPLELGIKAVKGDGKRTLVVYSDPHCPYCKRLEAELAKVNNITIYTLLYPILKNSMPTATAIWCSADRLKAWDDFMLRGIAPAGKDCETPLNTLLQSGQKNQVTGTPTLIFTDGSVVSGMIPAEEIEKRLNDTVKK
;
A
#
# COMPACT_ATOMS: atom_id res chain seq x y z
N MET A 1 5.02 -63.68 -32.97
CA MET A 1 6.26 -62.87 -32.82
C MET A 1 5.90 -61.38 -32.98
N ARG A 2 6.11 -60.59 -31.93
CA ARG A 2 6.09 -59.12 -31.87
C ARG A 2 4.84 -58.38 -32.34
N LEU A 3 4.05 -57.92 -31.34
CA LEU A 3 3.48 -56.56 -31.34
C LEU A 3 2.84 -56.27 -29.96
N HIS A 4 3.53 -55.67 -29.02
CA HIS A 4 2.95 -54.99 -27.87
C HIS A 4 3.99 -54.00 -27.37
N HIS A 5 3.83 -52.74 -27.63
CA HIS A 5 4.31 -51.58 -26.82
C HIS A 5 3.93 -50.31 -27.58
N PHE A 6 2.74 -49.78 -27.32
CA PHE A 6 2.48 -48.38 -27.58
C PHE A 6 1.11 -48.01 -26.99
N PHE A 7 1.01 -47.81 -25.71
CA PHE A 7 -0.13 -47.05 -25.15
C PHE A 7 0.15 -46.73 -23.67
N MET A 8 0.97 -45.71 -23.40
CA MET A 8 0.99 -45.10 -22.05
C MET A 8 1.73 -43.77 -22.10
N PHE A 9 1.07 -42.75 -22.66
CA PHE A 9 1.50 -41.33 -22.44
C PHE A 9 0.36 -40.41 -22.89
N LEU A 10 -0.68 -40.25 -22.07
CA LEU A 10 -1.64 -39.15 -22.22
C LEU A 10 -2.57 -39.07 -21.01
N LEU A 11 -2.08 -38.69 -19.83
CA LEU A 11 -2.96 -38.40 -18.69
C LEU A 11 -2.26 -37.50 -17.65
N LEU A 12 -1.63 -36.40 -18.08
CA LEU A 12 -1.05 -35.41 -17.15
C LEU A 12 -1.36 -33.96 -17.49
N GLY A 13 -2.40 -33.69 -18.29
CA GLY A 13 -2.71 -32.34 -18.78
C GLY A 13 -3.97 -31.66 -18.26
N PHE A 14 -4.75 -32.29 -17.34
CA PHE A 14 -6.12 -31.77 -17.07
C PHE A 14 -6.39 -31.23 -15.67
N ILE A 15 -5.41 -31.14 -14.79
CA ILE A 15 -5.67 -30.73 -13.39
C ILE A 15 -5.54 -29.23 -13.17
N PHE A 16 -4.80 -28.49 -14.01
CA PHE A 16 -4.57 -27.06 -13.81
C PHE A 16 -5.70 -26.12 -14.31
N ASP A 17 -6.48 -26.54 -15.32
CA ASP A 17 -7.52 -25.69 -15.91
C ASP A 17 -8.77 -25.52 -15.01
N HIS A 18 -9.10 -26.50 -14.19
CA HIS A 18 -10.29 -26.46 -13.35
C HIS A 18 -10.13 -25.51 -12.14
N ALA A 19 -8.92 -25.42 -11.57
CA ALA A 19 -8.67 -24.57 -10.40
C ALA A 19 -8.73 -23.07 -10.76
N LEU A 20 -8.19 -22.68 -11.91
CA LEU A 20 -8.19 -21.28 -12.38
C LEU A 20 -9.61 -20.80 -12.79
N ALA A 21 -10.42 -21.69 -13.38
CA ALA A 21 -11.81 -21.39 -13.73
C ALA A 21 -12.67 -21.16 -12.48
N ASP A 22 -12.42 -21.92 -11.43
CA ASP A 22 -13.12 -21.84 -10.14
C ASP A 22 -12.82 -20.53 -9.40
N GLU A 23 -11.55 -20.13 -9.29
CA GLU A 23 -11.14 -18.87 -8.66
C GLU A 23 -11.66 -17.64 -9.43
N THR A 24 -11.68 -17.69 -10.76
CA THR A 24 -12.19 -16.59 -11.59
C THR A 24 -13.70 -16.40 -11.37
N GLN A 25 -14.46 -17.47 -11.31
CA GLN A 25 -15.90 -17.41 -11.06
C GLN A 25 -16.17 -16.92 -9.63
N LEU A 26 -15.46 -17.43 -8.65
CA LEU A 26 -15.59 -17.02 -7.26
C LEU A 26 -15.29 -15.52 -7.09
N LYS A 27 -14.24 -15.01 -7.75
CA LYS A 27 -13.91 -13.58 -7.76
C LYS A 27 -15.06 -12.72 -8.27
N LYS A 28 -15.72 -13.13 -9.36
CA LYS A 28 -16.90 -12.42 -9.89
C LYS A 28 -18.06 -12.44 -8.90
N THR A 29 -18.31 -13.57 -8.26
CA THR A 29 -19.37 -13.70 -7.24
C THR A 29 -19.10 -12.76 -6.07
N ILE A 30 -17.88 -12.73 -5.55
CA ILE A 30 -17.49 -11.82 -4.46
C ILE A 30 -17.69 -10.35 -4.88
N GLN A 31 -17.29 -9.97 -6.09
CA GLN A 31 -17.49 -8.61 -6.59
C GLN A 31 -18.96 -8.22 -6.74
N THR A 32 -19.83 -9.18 -6.94
CA THR A 32 -21.29 -8.94 -6.97
C THR A 32 -21.83 -8.61 -5.57
N HIS A 33 -21.30 -9.26 -4.53
CA HIS A 33 -21.67 -8.99 -3.13
C HIS A 33 -21.05 -7.71 -2.60
N PHE A 34 -19.85 -7.35 -3.08
CA PHE A 34 -19.09 -6.16 -2.67
C PHE A 34 -18.74 -5.28 -3.89
N PRO A 35 -19.72 -4.55 -4.48
CA PRO A 35 -19.49 -3.73 -5.66
C PRO A 35 -18.45 -2.62 -5.39
N GLY A 36 -17.53 -2.42 -6.32
CA GLY A 36 -16.48 -1.41 -6.20
C GLY A 36 -15.29 -1.79 -5.31
N THR A 37 -15.28 -3.00 -4.75
CA THR A 37 -14.18 -3.50 -3.93
C THR A 37 -13.10 -4.14 -4.80
N GLU A 38 -11.86 -3.72 -4.61
CA GLU A 38 -10.70 -4.34 -5.26
C GLU A 38 -10.26 -5.58 -4.47
N ILE A 39 -10.33 -6.75 -5.12
CA ILE A 39 -9.81 -8.01 -4.57
C ILE A 39 -8.32 -8.10 -4.96
N GLU A 40 -7.45 -7.92 -3.97
CA GLU A 40 -5.99 -7.93 -4.14
C GLU A 40 -5.46 -9.33 -4.41
N SER A 41 -6.00 -10.33 -3.71
CA SER A 41 -5.72 -11.74 -3.99
C SER A 41 -6.88 -12.63 -3.58
N LEU A 42 -7.01 -13.76 -4.29
CA LEU A 42 -7.95 -14.84 -3.99
C LEU A 42 -7.20 -16.13 -4.18
N ARG A 43 -7.22 -17.03 -3.19
CA ARG A 43 -6.56 -18.34 -3.30
C ARG A 43 -7.25 -19.39 -2.44
N LYS A 44 -7.22 -20.63 -2.88
CA LYS A 44 -7.69 -21.77 -2.10
C LYS A 44 -6.73 -22.05 -0.95
N THR A 45 -7.27 -22.27 0.25
CA THR A 45 -6.47 -22.66 1.42
C THR A 45 -6.39 -24.17 1.56
N PRO A 46 -5.38 -24.71 2.25
CA PRO A 46 -5.30 -26.17 2.50
C PRO A 46 -6.25 -26.65 3.60
N TYR A 47 -7.07 -25.79 4.20
CA TYR A 47 -7.92 -26.13 5.34
C TYR A 47 -9.39 -25.85 5.05
N MET A 48 -10.22 -26.85 5.39
CA MET A 48 -11.68 -26.78 5.40
C MET A 48 -12.35 -26.35 4.08
N GLY A 49 -11.65 -26.43 2.93
CA GLY A 49 -12.18 -25.99 1.64
C GLY A 49 -12.37 -24.47 1.52
N LEU A 50 -11.84 -23.69 2.47
CA LEU A 50 -11.96 -22.24 2.47
C LEU A 50 -11.04 -21.58 1.42
N TYR A 51 -11.49 -20.45 0.93
CA TYR A 51 -10.72 -19.52 0.12
C TYR A 51 -10.30 -18.31 0.97
N GLU A 52 -9.05 -17.89 0.84
CA GLU A 52 -8.52 -16.66 1.39
C GLU A 52 -8.78 -15.54 0.37
N VAL A 53 -9.36 -14.45 0.83
CA VAL A 53 -9.63 -13.24 0.05
C VAL A 53 -8.93 -12.08 0.72
N VAL A 54 -8.08 -11.36 -0.02
CA VAL A 54 -7.42 -10.15 0.48
C VAL A 54 -8.10 -8.92 -0.10
N ILE A 55 -8.61 -8.07 0.78
CA ILE A 55 -9.35 -6.85 0.45
C ILE A 55 -8.87 -5.74 1.38
N GLY A 56 -8.36 -4.64 0.80
CA GLY A 56 -7.89 -3.49 1.60
C GLY A 56 -6.74 -3.83 2.58
N GLY A 57 -5.95 -4.87 2.27
CA GLY A 57 -4.89 -5.38 3.14
C GLY A 57 -5.37 -6.28 4.28
N GLU A 58 -6.66 -6.55 4.38
CA GLU A 58 -7.26 -7.48 5.34
C GLU A 58 -7.52 -8.84 4.71
N ILE A 59 -7.45 -9.89 5.54
CA ILE A 59 -7.73 -11.25 5.13
C ILE A 59 -9.13 -11.65 5.61
N LEU A 60 -9.96 -12.05 4.66
CA LEU A 60 -11.23 -12.72 4.91
C LEU A 60 -11.17 -14.15 4.36
N TYR A 61 -11.99 -15.01 4.87
CA TYR A 61 -12.16 -16.36 4.35
C TYR A 61 -13.58 -16.56 3.85
N THR A 62 -13.77 -17.36 2.79
CA THR A 62 -15.10 -17.68 2.28
C THR A 62 -15.14 -19.12 1.78
N ASP A 63 -16.33 -19.66 1.62
CA ASP A 63 -16.60 -20.93 0.95
C ASP A 63 -16.49 -20.78 -0.58
N GLU A 64 -16.55 -21.88 -1.31
CA GLU A 64 -16.43 -21.93 -2.77
C GLU A 64 -17.53 -21.18 -3.53
N LYS A 65 -18.65 -20.84 -2.86
CA LYS A 65 -19.80 -20.13 -3.44
C LYS A 65 -19.89 -18.67 -2.99
N ALA A 66 -19.02 -18.24 -2.09
CA ALA A 66 -19.09 -16.94 -1.41
C ALA A 66 -20.43 -16.69 -0.67
N GLU A 67 -21.03 -17.75 -0.12
CA GLU A 67 -22.27 -17.64 0.65
C GLU A 67 -22.00 -17.07 2.05
N TYR A 68 -20.82 -17.36 2.62
CA TYR A 68 -20.44 -16.92 3.97
C TYR A 68 -19.03 -16.32 3.98
N PHE A 69 -18.85 -15.24 4.73
CA PHE A 69 -17.55 -14.64 4.97
C PHE A 69 -17.17 -14.76 6.44
N PHE A 70 -15.97 -15.23 6.69
CA PHE A 70 -15.39 -15.36 8.03
C PHE A 70 -14.34 -14.28 8.20
N VAL A 71 -14.52 -13.44 9.23
CA VAL A 71 -13.55 -12.41 9.63
C VAL A 71 -12.88 -12.87 10.91
N GLY A 72 -11.57 -12.98 10.90
CA GLY A 72 -10.82 -13.43 12.06
C GLY A 72 -9.60 -14.25 11.71
N HIS A 73 -9.11 -15.02 12.69
CA HIS A 73 -7.88 -15.78 12.56
C HIS A 73 -8.12 -17.28 12.46
N VAL A 74 -7.50 -17.91 11.47
CA VAL A 74 -7.30 -19.35 11.42
C VAL A 74 -6.04 -19.67 12.22
N VAL A 75 -6.19 -20.51 13.24
CA VAL A 75 -5.12 -20.92 14.15
C VAL A 75 -4.92 -22.43 14.01
N ASP A 76 -3.68 -22.85 13.78
CA ASP A 76 -3.32 -24.25 13.86
C ASP A 76 -3.39 -24.72 15.32
N ALA A 77 -4.30 -25.64 15.61
CA ALA A 77 -4.55 -26.08 16.99
C ALA A 77 -3.37 -26.87 17.60
N LYS A 78 -2.49 -27.47 16.77
CA LYS A 78 -1.33 -28.23 17.24
C LYS A 78 -0.18 -27.32 17.60
N THR A 79 0.14 -26.37 16.73
CA THR A 79 1.27 -25.46 16.92
C THR A 79 0.87 -24.18 17.66
N ARG A 80 -0.42 -23.86 17.75
CA ARG A 80 -1.00 -22.62 18.27
C ARG A 80 -0.57 -21.38 17.49
N VAL A 81 -0.10 -21.56 16.27
CA VAL A 81 0.31 -20.48 15.38
C VAL A 81 -0.90 -19.95 14.61
N SER A 82 -1.03 -18.64 14.52
CA SER A 82 -2.04 -18.00 13.66
C SER A 82 -1.54 -17.95 12.22
N LEU A 83 -2.10 -18.82 11.38
CA LEU A 83 -1.81 -18.86 9.93
C LEU A 83 -2.20 -17.54 9.25
N THR A 84 -3.28 -16.91 9.72
CA THR A 84 -3.69 -15.58 9.24
C THR A 84 -2.65 -14.52 9.56
N SER A 85 -2.09 -14.51 10.79
CA SER A 85 -1.06 -13.53 11.18
C SER A 85 0.22 -13.71 10.38
N GLU A 86 0.66 -14.96 10.14
CA GLU A 86 1.81 -15.25 9.28
C GLU A 86 1.57 -14.75 7.85
N ARG A 87 0.39 -15.02 7.32
CA ARG A 87 0.02 -14.58 5.97
C ARG A 87 -0.05 -13.06 5.86
N MET A 88 -0.65 -12.38 6.83
CA MET A 88 -0.65 -10.92 6.89
C MET A 88 0.77 -10.35 6.95
N GLN A 89 1.69 -11.02 7.67
CA GLN A 89 3.09 -10.61 7.69
C GLN A 89 3.75 -10.79 6.32
N GLN A 90 3.52 -11.92 5.63
CA GLN A 90 4.01 -12.14 4.26
C GLN A 90 3.51 -11.06 3.29
N LEU A 91 2.23 -10.70 3.37
CA LEU A 91 1.63 -9.64 2.54
C LEU A 91 2.28 -8.29 2.83
N ARG A 92 2.51 -7.95 4.10
CA ARG A 92 3.23 -6.72 4.48
C ARG A 92 4.67 -6.72 3.98
N ASP A 93 5.38 -7.83 4.10
CA ASP A 93 6.77 -7.97 3.65
C ASP A 93 6.89 -7.90 2.11
N ALA A 94 5.91 -8.44 1.41
CA ALA A 94 5.83 -8.34 -0.06
C ALA A 94 5.55 -6.91 -0.55
N ARG A 95 4.97 -6.05 0.28
CA ARG A 95 4.70 -4.64 -0.02
C ARG A 95 5.79 -3.68 0.45
N ARG A 96 6.96 -4.19 0.85
CA ARG A 96 8.07 -3.32 1.27
C ARG A 96 8.62 -2.51 0.12
N ILE A 97 8.83 -1.21 0.37
CA ILE A 97 9.46 -0.28 -0.55
C ILE A 97 10.77 0.17 0.09
N ALA A 98 11.90 -0.19 -0.51
CA ALA A 98 13.19 0.23 -0.01
C ALA A 98 13.37 1.75 -0.21
N ILE A 99 13.62 2.47 0.88
CA ILE A 99 13.70 3.95 0.88
C ILE A 99 14.79 4.48 -0.04
N ASP A 100 15.91 3.78 -0.15
CA ASP A 100 17.06 4.14 -1.02
C ASP A 100 16.74 4.05 -2.52
N THR A 101 15.63 3.42 -2.89
CA THR A 101 15.13 3.39 -4.28
C THR A 101 14.21 4.56 -4.62
N LEU A 102 13.84 5.38 -3.62
CA LEU A 102 12.93 6.50 -3.79
C LEU A 102 13.69 7.79 -4.15
N PRO A 103 13.12 8.66 -4.98
CA PRO A 103 13.74 9.92 -5.38
C PRO A 103 13.61 10.98 -4.28
N LEU A 104 14.32 10.78 -3.15
CA LEU A 104 14.22 11.64 -1.97
C LEU A 104 14.69 13.07 -2.23
N GLU A 105 15.63 13.26 -3.15
CA GLU A 105 16.12 14.56 -3.59
C GLU A 105 15.04 15.41 -4.29
N LEU A 106 14.01 14.76 -4.81
CA LEU A 106 12.83 15.39 -5.40
C LEU A 106 11.70 15.60 -4.39
N GLY A 107 11.93 15.29 -3.12
CA GLY A 107 10.96 15.48 -2.04
C GLY A 107 11.08 16.84 -1.36
N ILE A 108 9.98 17.32 -0.79
CA ILE A 108 9.99 18.42 0.17
C ILE A 108 10.48 17.86 1.50
N LYS A 109 11.63 18.34 1.96
CA LYS A 109 12.28 17.83 3.18
C LYS A 109 11.93 18.72 4.38
N ALA A 110 11.39 18.10 5.44
CA ALA A 110 11.21 18.72 6.74
C ALA A 110 12.06 17.97 7.79
N VAL A 111 12.77 18.71 8.63
CA VAL A 111 13.56 18.14 9.74
C VAL A 111 13.05 18.70 11.05
N LYS A 112 12.72 17.82 11.99
CA LYS A 112 12.27 18.16 13.33
C LYS A 112 13.16 17.48 14.38
N GLY A 113 13.55 18.24 15.42
CA GLY A 113 14.45 17.76 16.45
C GLY A 113 15.80 17.31 15.88
N ASP A 114 16.27 16.12 16.25
CA ASP A 114 17.55 15.57 15.77
C ASP A 114 17.48 14.94 14.37
N GLY A 115 16.29 14.79 13.80
CA GLY A 115 16.07 14.29 12.44
C GLY A 115 16.52 12.86 12.15
N LYS A 116 16.84 12.06 13.17
CA LYS A 116 17.47 10.73 12.98
C LYS A 116 16.55 9.69 12.38
N ARG A 117 15.23 9.78 12.64
CA ARG A 117 14.24 8.85 12.11
C ARG A 117 13.73 9.39 10.78
N THR A 118 13.54 8.55 9.79
CA THR A 118 13.10 8.96 8.45
C THR A 118 11.71 8.42 8.14
N LEU A 119 10.89 9.25 7.53
CA LEU A 119 9.60 8.91 6.96
C LEU A 119 9.50 9.49 5.56
N VAL A 120 9.03 8.70 4.61
CA VAL A 120 8.68 9.18 3.26
C VAL A 120 7.18 9.12 3.09
N VAL A 121 6.59 10.17 2.53
CA VAL A 121 5.14 10.28 2.34
C VAL A 121 4.83 10.68 0.91
N TYR A 122 4.14 9.83 0.16
CA TYR A 122 3.47 10.26 -1.06
C TYR A 122 2.18 10.99 -0.68
N SER A 123 2.09 12.25 -1.05
CA SER A 123 1.02 13.14 -0.58
C SER A 123 0.46 14.03 -1.69
N ASP A 124 -0.87 14.19 -1.70
CA ASP A 124 -1.61 15.03 -2.64
C ASP A 124 -2.13 16.28 -1.94
N PRO A 125 -1.90 17.49 -2.46
CA PRO A 125 -2.31 18.73 -1.81
C PRO A 125 -3.83 18.88 -1.61
N HIS A 126 -4.65 18.26 -2.46
CA HIS A 126 -6.09 18.30 -2.34
C HIS A 126 -6.71 17.12 -1.58
N CYS A 127 -5.88 16.16 -1.14
CA CYS A 127 -6.36 15.01 -0.38
C CYS A 127 -6.72 15.42 1.07
N PRO A 128 -7.98 15.24 1.51
CA PRO A 128 -8.38 15.59 2.88
C PRO A 128 -7.68 14.73 3.94
N TYR A 129 -7.34 13.48 3.63
CA TYR A 129 -6.59 12.60 4.52
C TYR A 129 -5.12 13.02 4.64
N CYS A 130 -4.52 13.57 3.56
CA CYS A 130 -3.19 14.17 3.61
C CYS A 130 -3.15 15.39 4.53
N LYS A 131 -4.15 16.28 4.47
CA LYS A 131 -4.27 17.41 5.39
C LYS A 131 -4.38 16.98 6.85
N ARG A 132 -5.15 15.92 7.12
CA ARG A 132 -5.23 15.34 8.47
C ARG A 132 -3.90 14.75 8.92
N LEU A 133 -3.19 14.06 8.01
CA LEU A 133 -1.87 13.50 8.30
C LEU A 133 -0.87 14.59 8.68
N GLU A 134 -0.85 15.74 7.98
CA GLU A 134 0.07 16.85 8.34
C GLU A 134 -0.19 17.36 9.76
N ALA A 135 -1.44 17.41 10.21
CA ALA A 135 -1.77 17.76 11.58
C ALA A 135 -1.26 16.71 12.60
N GLU A 136 -1.24 15.43 12.23
CA GLU A 136 -0.64 14.36 13.06
C GLU A 136 0.88 14.43 13.03
N LEU A 137 1.48 14.62 11.85
CA LEU A 137 2.92 14.77 11.70
C LEU A 137 3.46 15.99 12.46
N ALA A 138 2.65 17.05 12.64
CA ALA A 138 3.04 18.21 13.44
C ALA A 138 3.36 17.84 14.91
N LYS A 139 2.76 16.78 15.45
CA LYS A 139 2.96 16.27 16.82
C LYS A 139 4.19 15.36 16.97
N VAL A 140 4.70 14.83 15.85
CA VAL A 140 5.86 13.92 15.82
C VAL A 140 7.15 14.74 15.83
N ASN A 141 8.15 14.32 16.63
CA ASN A 141 9.45 15.01 16.72
C ASN A 141 10.61 14.04 16.40
N ASN A 142 11.86 14.56 16.37
CA ASN A 142 13.08 13.77 16.08
C ASN A 142 12.94 12.95 14.78
N ILE A 143 12.50 13.60 13.70
CA ILE A 143 12.18 12.98 12.43
C ILE A 143 12.62 13.84 11.24
N THR A 144 13.08 13.19 10.19
CA THR A 144 13.19 13.76 8.84
C THR A 144 12.04 13.20 7.98
N ILE A 145 11.23 14.10 7.45
CA ILE A 145 10.10 13.75 6.57
C ILE A 145 10.45 14.18 5.14
N TYR A 146 10.28 13.27 4.19
CA TYR A 146 10.34 13.56 2.76
C TYR A 146 8.94 13.45 2.18
N THR A 147 8.32 14.58 1.84
CA THR A 147 7.04 14.61 1.16
C THR A 147 7.25 14.57 -0.35
N LEU A 148 6.90 13.46 -0.96
CA LEU A 148 6.89 13.27 -2.42
C LEU A 148 5.52 13.71 -2.93
N LEU A 149 5.49 14.83 -3.67
CA LEU A 149 4.25 15.35 -4.24
C LEU A 149 3.66 14.34 -5.22
N TYR A 150 2.44 13.89 -4.95
CA TYR A 150 1.76 12.86 -5.74
C TYR A 150 0.35 13.33 -6.13
N PRO A 151 0.25 14.28 -7.08
CA PRO A 151 -0.99 14.96 -7.44
C PRO A 151 -1.89 14.08 -8.34
N ILE A 152 -2.58 13.11 -7.74
CA ILE A 152 -3.46 12.15 -8.45
C ILE A 152 -4.94 12.54 -8.42
N LEU A 153 -5.33 13.50 -7.59
CA LEU A 153 -6.70 13.96 -7.52
C LEU A 153 -6.97 15.11 -8.50
N LYS A 154 -8.26 15.35 -8.76
CA LYS A 154 -8.69 16.44 -9.63
C LYS A 154 -8.15 17.77 -9.11
N ASN A 155 -7.59 18.60 -10.00
CA ASN A 155 -7.03 19.93 -9.72
C ASN A 155 -5.76 19.93 -8.83
N SER A 156 -5.18 18.77 -8.50
CA SER A 156 -3.98 18.70 -7.65
C SER A 156 -2.72 19.15 -8.37
N MET A 157 -2.59 18.86 -9.68
CA MET A 157 -1.40 19.17 -10.45
C MET A 157 -1.03 20.67 -10.43
N PRO A 158 -1.93 21.63 -10.70
CA PRO A 158 -1.60 23.05 -10.64
C PRO A 158 -1.14 23.49 -9.25
N THR A 159 -1.79 22.99 -8.19
CA THR A 159 -1.42 23.32 -6.81
C THR A 159 -0.05 22.74 -6.43
N ALA A 160 0.21 21.48 -6.80
CA ALA A 160 1.53 20.84 -6.60
C ALA A 160 2.63 21.60 -7.34
N THR A 161 2.38 22.03 -8.59
CA THR A 161 3.29 22.88 -9.36
C THR A 161 3.59 24.18 -8.62
N ALA A 162 2.58 24.90 -8.16
CA ALA A 162 2.77 26.16 -7.46
C ALA A 162 3.53 25.99 -6.14
N ILE A 163 3.28 24.89 -5.40
CA ILE A 163 4.07 24.54 -4.19
C ILE A 163 5.53 24.29 -4.56
N TRP A 164 5.78 23.46 -5.57
CA TRP A 164 7.14 23.12 -6.00
C TRP A 164 7.92 24.32 -6.49
N CYS A 165 7.27 25.22 -7.20
CA CYS A 165 7.86 26.43 -7.76
C CYS A 165 7.95 27.61 -6.77
N SER A 166 7.51 27.43 -5.52
CA SER A 166 7.69 28.41 -4.46
C SER A 166 9.15 28.47 -4.01
N ALA A 167 9.62 29.65 -3.63
CA ALA A 167 10.99 29.88 -3.15
C ALA A 167 11.30 29.03 -1.90
N ASP A 168 10.33 28.89 -1.00
CA ASP A 168 10.37 27.98 0.14
C ASP A 168 9.23 26.95 0.01
N ARG A 169 9.59 25.78 -0.48
CA ARG A 169 8.64 24.69 -0.77
C ARG A 169 8.01 24.13 0.51
N LEU A 170 8.80 24.02 1.59
CA LEU A 170 8.28 23.52 2.86
C LEU A 170 7.26 24.48 3.45
N LYS A 171 7.60 25.78 3.47
CA LYS A 171 6.65 26.79 3.92
C LYS A 171 5.37 26.82 3.08
N ALA A 172 5.50 26.71 1.75
CA ALA A 172 4.33 26.71 0.85
C ALA A 172 3.46 25.46 1.05
N TRP A 173 4.07 24.30 1.31
CA TRP A 173 3.38 23.06 1.67
C TRP A 173 2.62 23.21 2.99
N ASP A 174 3.29 23.64 4.06
CA ASP A 174 2.70 23.81 5.38
C ASP A 174 1.59 24.86 5.38
N ASP A 175 1.79 25.97 4.67
CA ASP A 175 0.79 27.03 4.51
C ASP A 175 -0.48 26.47 3.87
N PHE A 176 -0.33 25.71 2.79
CA PHE A 176 -1.48 25.16 2.09
C PHE A 176 -2.18 24.05 2.86
N MET A 177 -1.41 23.09 3.39
CA MET A 177 -1.97 21.90 4.03
C MET A 177 -2.57 22.21 5.41
N LEU A 178 -1.92 23.02 6.21
CA LEU A 178 -2.31 23.30 7.60
C LEU A 178 -3.15 24.56 7.76
N ARG A 179 -2.95 25.58 6.89
CA ARG A 179 -3.57 26.90 7.02
C ARG A 179 -4.49 27.25 5.86
N GLY A 180 -4.52 26.46 4.79
CA GLY A 180 -5.35 26.74 3.61
C GLY A 180 -4.88 27.94 2.77
N ILE A 181 -3.64 28.43 2.98
CA ILE A 181 -3.08 29.56 2.25
C ILE A 181 -2.62 29.07 0.88
N ALA A 182 -3.14 29.64 -0.19
CA ALA A 182 -2.78 29.26 -1.55
C ALA A 182 -1.30 29.53 -1.84
N PRO A 183 -0.59 28.58 -2.49
CA PRO A 183 0.81 28.78 -2.85
C PRO A 183 0.94 29.85 -3.93
N ALA A 184 1.99 30.70 -3.82
CA ALA A 184 2.24 31.82 -4.72
C ALA A 184 3.31 31.51 -5.78
N GLY A 185 3.76 30.25 -5.89
CA GLY A 185 4.77 29.83 -6.87
C GLY A 185 4.29 30.05 -8.29
N LYS A 186 5.19 30.57 -9.14
CA LYS A 186 4.94 30.71 -10.57
C LYS A 186 5.32 29.40 -11.28
N ASP A 187 4.89 29.23 -12.52
CA ASP A 187 5.27 28.06 -13.33
C ASP A 187 6.79 27.96 -13.48
N CYS A 188 7.30 26.77 -13.28
CA CYS A 188 8.70 26.40 -13.44
C CYS A 188 8.79 24.94 -13.91
N GLU A 189 9.97 24.47 -14.23
CA GLU A 189 10.20 23.05 -14.46
C GLU A 189 10.04 22.26 -13.17
N THR A 190 9.25 21.20 -13.22
CA THR A 190 8.90 20.39 -12.03
C THR A 190 9.23 18.91 -12.23
N PRO A 191 9.58 18.17 -11.18
CA PRO A 191 9.78 16.72 -11.23
C PRO A 191 8.47 15.92 -11.02
N LEU A 192 7.30 16.56 -11.07
CA LEU A 192 6.03 15.91 -10.70
C LEU A 192 5.74 14.66 -11.51
N ASN A 193 6.08 14.64 -12.82
CA ASN A 193 5.92 13.45 -13.65
C ASN A 193 6.85 12.30 -13.17
N THR A 194 8.08 12.60 -12.77
CA THR A 194 9.01 11.60 -12.18
C THR A 194 8.47 11.06 -10.86
N LEU A 195 7.91 11.92 -10.01
CA LEU A 195 7.28 11.51 -8.76
C LEU A 195 6.03 10.65 -8.99
N LEU A 196 5.19 11.00 -9.98
CA LEU A 196 4.05 10.16 -10.37
C LEU A 196 4.50 8.78 -10.87
N GLN A 197 5.51 8.72 -11.74
CA GLN A 197 6.06 7.45 -12.21
C GLN A 197 6.67 6.63 -11.07
N SER A 198 7.35 7.28 -10.12
CA SER A 198 7.88 6.61 -8.92
C SER A 198 6.76 5.99 -8.09
N GLY A 199 5.69 6.72 -7.83
CA GLY A 199 4.53 6.19 -7.09
C GLY A 199 3.87 5.02 -7.82
N GLN A 200 3.67 5.13 -9.13
CA GLN A 200 3.10 4.04 -9.95
C GLN A 200 3.99 2.79 -9.94
N LYS A 201 5.30 2.94 -10.12
CA LYS A 201 6.26 1.83 -10.04
C LYS A 201 6.21 1.11 -8.69
N ASN A 202 6.02 1.85 -7.61
CA ASN A 202 5.92 1.33 -6.25
C ASN A 202 4.47 0.96 -5.85
N GLN A 203 3.55 0.87 -6.81
CA GLN A 203 2.14 0.50 -6.59
C GLN A 203 1.44 1.37 -5.53
N VAL A 204 1.78 2.66 -5.48
CA VAL A 204 1.09 3.64 -4.66
C VAL A 204 -0.24 3.99 -5.33
N THR A 205 -1.33 3.43 -4.83
CA THR A 205 -2.68 3.58 -5.42
C THR A 205 -3.49 4.72 -4.80
N GLY A 206 -3.00 5.30 -3.70
CA GLY A 206 -3.73 6.38 -3.01
C GLY A 206 -2.83 7.23 -2.12
N THR A 207 -3.40 8.32 -1.60
CA THR A 207 -2.71 9.26 -0.72
C THR A 207 -3.49 9.49 0.58
N PRO A 208 -2.79 9.71 1.70
CA PRO A 208 -1.34 9.60 1.85
C PRO A 208 -0.88 8.13 1.83
N THR A 209 0.35 7.88 1.38
CA THR A 209 1.04 6.60 1.57
C THR A 209 2.36 6.87 2.29
N LEU A 210 2.53 6.25 3.46
CA LEU A 210 3.69 6.39 4.33
C LEU A 210 4.65 5.21 4.13
N ILE A 211 5.94 5.49 4.03
CA ILE A 211 7.00 4.49 3.87
C ILE A 211 8.03 4.73 4.98
N PHE A 212 8.25 3.71 5.81
CA PHE A 212 9.18 3.74 6.93
C PHE A 212 10.56 3.22 6.54
N THR A 213 11.58 3.46 7.37
CA THR A 213 12.98 3.09 7.07
C THR A 213 13.20 1.59 6.86
N ASP A 214 12.37 0.74 7.46
CA ASP A 214 12.42 -0.70 7.22
C ASP A 214 11.71 -1.13 5.93
N GLY A 215 11.22 -0.17 5.14
CA GLY A 215 10.48 -0.40 3.91
C GLY A 215 8.99 -0.67 4.11
N SER A 216 8.51 -0.77 5.35
CA SER A 216 7.08 -1.01 5.60
C SER A 216 6.22 0.15 5.09
N VAL A 217 5.08 -0.20 4.50
CA VAL A 217 4.15 0.74 3.85
C VAL A 217 2.84 0.80 4.60
N VAL A 218 2.33 2.01 4.79
CA VAL A 218 0.99 2.26 5.31
C VAL A 218 0.23 3.14 4.33
N SER A 219 -0.87 2.63 3.82
CA SER A 219 -1.80 3.41 2.98
C SER A 219 -2.86 4.07 3.85
N GLY A 220 -3.06 5.37 3.63
CA GLY A 220 -4.00 6.17 4.42
C GLY A 220 -3.36 6.88 5.62
N MET A 221 -4.18 7.72 6.26
CA MET A 221 -3.79 8.51 7.43
C MET A 221 -3.80 7.63 8.69
N ILE A 222 -2.76 7.75 9.51
CA ILE A 222 -2.68 7.15 10.85
C ILE A 222 -2.35 8.22 11.90
N PRO A 223 -2.75 8.05 13.18
CA PRO A 223 -2.48 9.00 14.24
C PRO A 223 -1.00 9.05 14.61
N ALA A 224 -0.58 10.16 15.22
CA ALA A 224 0.81 10.41 15.63
C ALA A 224 1.37 9.30 16.52
N GLU A 225 0.56 8.74 17.42
CA GLU A 225 0.97 7.62 18.30
C GLU A 225 1.40 6.38 17.50
N GLU A 226 0.63 6.03 16.48
CA GLU A 226 0.97 4.89 15.62
C GLU A 226 2.20 5.19 14.74
N ILE A 227 2.36 6.45 14.27
CA ILE A 227 3.57 6.88 13.56
C ILE A 227 4.79 6.72 14.47
N GLU A 228 4.74 7.24 15.70
CA GLU A 228 5.82 7.15 16.69
C GLU A 228 6.20 5.71 17.00
N LYS A 229 5.20 4.85 17.21
CA LYS A 229 5.41 3.41 17.45
C LYS A 229 6.19 2.78 16.30
N ARG A 230 5.75 2.97 15.06
CA ARG A 230 6.41 2.40 13.86
C ARG A 230 7.81 2.93 13.65
N LEU A 231 8.03 4.23 13.85
CA LEU A 231 9.36 4.83 13.77
C LEU A 231 10.32 4.23 14.81
N ASN A 232 9.85 3.95 16.03
CA ASN A 232 10.66 3.34 17.07
C ASN A 232 10.95 1.85 16.82
N ASP A 233 10.01 1.13 16.22
CA ASP A 233 10.18 -0.28 15.86
C ASP A 233 11.21 -0.46 14.72
N THR A 234 11.35 0.52 13.84
CA THR A 234 12.35 0.50 12.74
C THR A 234 13.77 0.78 13.20
N VAL A 235 13.98 1.44 14.35
CA VAL A 235 15.32 1.74 14.91
C VAL A 235 15.91 0.54 15.66
N LYS A 236 15.08 -0.42 16.09
CA LYS A 236 15.51 -1.58 16.89
C LYS A 236 16.01 -2.78 16.06
N LYS A 237 15.95 -2.69 14.74
CA LYS A 237 16.43 -3.72 13.80
C LYS A 237 17.75 -3.28 13.16
#